data_5c016638ef27b99b4f5df08d5937bf17
#
_entry.id   5c016638ef27b99b4f5df08d5937bf17
#
_cell.length_a   1.000
_cell.length_b   1.000
_cell.length_c   1.000
_cell.angle_alpha   90.00
_cell.angle_beta   90.00
_cell.angle_gamma   90.00
#
_symmetry.space_group_name_H-M   'P 1'
#
loop_
_entity.id
_entity.type
_entity.pdbx_description
1 polymer ?
#
loop_
_entity_poly.entity_id
_entity_poly.type
_entity_poly.pdbx_seq_one_letter_code
_entity_poly.pdbx_strand_id
1 'polypeptide(L)'
;MPMTSAHAEIPQNKQGHSGDTPVDALTRAVDDSFEATMASLKDLVEIPGIAWPSFDPAELDRSAEAVASLVKAAGMEDVRILRCDKADGTPGGPAVVARRPAAAGKPTILLYAHHDVQPPGDRSLWNSEPFVAEERDGRLYGRGAADDKAGVMAHLAAYTAATKVLGDEFGLGVTFFFEGEEEAGSPTFRAFLEEHQELLRSDVIVVADSSNWKVGVPALTTSLRGLVDGTFEVRVLEHAVHSGMFGGPVLDAPTLLSRLIATLHDEEGNVAVAGLVGRDDVTVDLTEAEYRADASVLDGVKLAGSGTIGSRLWTKPALSIIGMDVPAVDVASNTLIPAARAKFSLRLAPGQDPEAAMDALRQHVESNAPFGARVTFTSGERGNAFSTDTSSAAARVALWALGESWGVQSVEMGIGGSIPFIADLLEMYPAVQILVTGVEDPDSRAHSANESLHIGDFRHAVLAEALMLARLNAEGLAG
;
A
#
# COMPACT_ATOMS: atom_id res chain seq x y z
N MET A 1 -31.90 10.15 26.88
CA MET A 1 -32.60 9.37 25.85
C MET A 1 -31.52 8.86 24.94
N PRO A 2 -31.32 7.56 24.77
CA PRO A 2 -30.29 7.04 23.88
C PRO A 2 -30.73 7.22 22.43
N MET A 3 -29.86 7.83 21.62
CA MET A 3 -30.03 7.90 20.17
C MET A 3 -29.73 6.52 19.57
N THR A 4 -30.73 5.94 18.95
CA THR A 4 -30.60 4.73 18.16
C THR A 4 -29.86 5.06 16.87
N SER A 5 -28.66 4.50 16.70
CA SER A 5 -27.91 4.53 15.45
C SER A 5 -28.68 3.78 14.39
N ALA A 6 -29.06 4.45 13.31
CA ALA A 6 -29.58 3.81 12.12
C ALA A 6 -28.41 3.13 11.40
N HIS A 7 -28.25 1.82 11.59
CA HIS A 7 -27.45 1.01 10.72
C HIS A 7 -28.15 0.94 9.35
N ALA A 8 -27.48 1.43 8.31
CA ALA A 8 -27.90 1.14 6.94
C ALA A 8 -27.76 -0.38 6.73
N GLU A 9 -28.88 -1.06 6.52
CA GLU A 9 -28.88 -2.49 6.18
C GLU A 9 -28.21 -2.67 4.82
N ILE A 10 -27.07 -3.34 4.81
CA ILE A 10 -26.39 -3.79 3.59
C ILE A 10 -27.22 -4.94 3.01
N PRO A 11 -27.66 -4.89 1.72
CA PRO A 11 -28.50 -5.92 1.15
C PRO A 11 -27.79 -7.27 1.12
N GLN A 12 -28.42 -8.31 1.64
CA GLN A 12 -27.97 -9.69 1.47
C GLN A 12 -28.19 -10.12 0.02
N ASN A 13 -27.14 -10.25 -0.76
CA ASN A 13 -27.22 -10.69 -2.14
C ASN A 13 -26.98 -12.21 -2.23
N LYS A 14 -28.06 -12.99 -2.27
CA LYS A 14 -28.01 -14.40 -2.64
C LYS A 14 -28.09 -14.52 -4.17
N GLN A 15 -27.00 -14.24 -4.86
CA GLN A 15 -26.84 -14.64 -6.26
C GLN A 15 -26.24 -16.04 -6.32
N GLY A 16 -27.08 -17.05 -6.50
CA GLY A 16 -26.66 -18.39 -6.83
C GLY A 16 -26.02 -18.40 -8.24
N HIS A 17 -24.73 -18.61 -8.30
CA HIS A 17 -24.01 -18.98 -9.52
C HIS A 17 -23.54 -20.42 -9.36
N SER A 18 -24.04 -21.28 -10.22
CA SER A 18 -23.71 -22.70 -10.33
C SER A 18 -22.37 -22.88 -11.06
N GLY A 19 -21.30 -22.90 -10.31
CA GLY A 19 -20.03 -23.54 -10.63
C GLY A 19 -19.59 -24.19 -9.35
N ASP A 20 -19.30 -25.50 -9.35
CA ASP A 20 -19.06 -26.31 -8.16
C ASP A 20 -17.77 -25.93 -7.40
N THR A 21 -17.69 -24.70 -6.87
CA THR A 21 -16.64 -24.35 -5.91
C THR A 21 -17.00 -25.03 -4.57
N PRO A 22 -16.15 -25.89 -4.01
CA PRO A 22 -16.49 -26.67 -2.81
C PRO A 22 -16.35 -25.80 -1.52
N VAL A 23 -17.20 -24.78 -1.39
CA VAL A 23 -17.15 -23.77 -0.31
C VAL A 23 -17.08 -24.42 1.07
N ASP A 24 -18.00 -25.34 1.38
CA ASP A 24 -18.03 -26.02 2.68
C ASP A 24 -16.79 -26.85 2.96
N ALA A 25 -16.19 -27.47 1.94
CA ALA A 25 -14.98 -28.26 2.10
C ALA A 25 -13.75 -27.36 2.36
N LEU A 26 -13.65 -26.23 1.64
CA LEU A 26 -12.61 -25.24 1.84
C LEU A 26 -12.73 -24.58 3.21
N THR A 27 -13.95 -24.22 3.63
CA THR A 27 -14.19 -23.65 4.96
C THR A 27 -13.69 -24.62 6.06
N ARG A 28 -14.07 -25.91 5.98
CA ARG A 28 -13.56 -26.90 6.92
C ARG A 28 -12.06 -27.09 6.86
N ALA A 29 -11.47 -27.08 5.66
CA ALA A 29 -10.01 -27.25 5.53
C ALA A 29 -9.23 -26.09 6.14
N VAL A 30 -9.74 -24.86 6.01
CA VAL A 30 -9.17 -23.65 6.65
C VAL A 30 -9.35 -23.76 8.17
N ASP A 31 -10.56 -24.07 8.66
CA ASP A 31 -10.84 -24.18 10.10
C ASP A 31 -9.96 -25.21 10.79
N ASP A 32 -9.83 -26.40 10.18
CA ASP A 32 -9.01 -27.50 10.71
C ASP A 32 -7.52 -27.15 10.82
N SER A 33 -7.02 -26.22 9.98
CA SER A 33 -5.60 -25.83 9.97
C SER A 33 -5.33 -24.47 10.64
N PHE A 34 -6.36 -23.72 11.02
CA PHE A 34 -6.21 -22.33 11.44
C PHE A 34 -5.35 -22.15 12.69
N GLU A 35 -5.46 -23.04 13.68
CA GLU A 35 -4.60 -23.00 14.87
C GLU A 35 -3.12 -23.16 14.52
N ALA A 36 -2.79 -24.08 13.61
CA ALA A 36 -1.43 -24.26 13.13
C ALA A 36 -0.94 -23.08 12.31
N THR A 37 -1.81 -22.46 11.51
CA THR A 37 -1.53 -21.24 10.76
C THR A 37 -1.18 -20.08 11.71
N MET A 38 -1.96 -19.89 12.76
CA MET A 38 -1.70 -18.88 13.80
C MET A 38 -0.40 -19.15 14.55
N ALA A 39 -0.08 -20.42 14.85
CA ALA A 39 1.18 -20.76 15.50
C ALA A 39 2.38 -20.40 14.61
N SER A 40 2.33 -20.74 13.31
CA SER A 40 3.38 -20.37 12.35
C SER A 40 3.51 -18.85 12.17
N LEU A 41 2.41 -18.10 12.17
CA LEU A 41 2.45 -16.63 12.13
C LEU A 41 3.15 -16.05 13.36
N LYS A 42 2.85 -16.59 14.56
CA LYS A 42 3.52 -16.15 15.79
C LYS A 42 5.02 -16.40 15.73
N ASP A 43 5.43 -17.59 15.27
CA ASP A 43 6.85 -17.93 15.11
C ASP A 43 7.54 -16.96 14.11
N LEU A 44 6.87 -16.55 13.04
CA LEU A 44 7.39 -15.53 12.11
C LEU A 44 7.50 -14.15 12.78
N VAL A 45 6.50 -13.71 13.55
CA VAL A 45 6.51 -12.42 14.26
C VAL A 45 7.70 -12.32 15.23
N GLU A 46 8.14 -13.42 15.82
CA GLU A 46 9.29 -13.43 16.72
C GLU A 46 10.64 -13.19 16.02
N ILE A 47 10.66 -13.15 14.66
CA ILE A 47 11.89 -12.88 13.90
C ILE A 47 11.94 -11.40 13.51
N PRO A 48 12.86 -10.57 14.04
CA PRO A 48 12.97 -9.15 13.72
C PRO A 48 13.72 -8.93 12.40
N GLY A 49 13.16 -9.42 11.29
CA GLY A 49 13.74 -9.33 9.95
C GLY A 49 13.62 -7.91 9.39
N ILE A 50 14.48 -6.99 9.83
CA ILE A 50 14.44 -5.58 9.43
C ILE A 50 15.49 -5.32 8.34
N ALA A 51 15.07 -4.80 7.18
CA ALA A 51 15.92 -4.64 5.99
C ALA A 51 16.83 -3.40 6.01
N TRP A 52 16.82 -2.58 7.07
CA TRP A 52 17.66 -1.39 7.16
C TRP A 52 19.11 -1.70 7.54
N PRO A 53 20.12 -0.97 6.98
CA PRO A 53 21.54 -1.22 7.25
C PRO A 53 21.98 -1.09 8.71
N SER A 54 21.19 -0.43 9.55
CA SER A 54 21.46 -0.27 11.00
C SER A 54 21.04 -1.44 11.86
N PHE A 55 20.41 -2.47 11.26
CA PHE A 55 19.94 -3.67 11.95
C PHE A 55 20.75 -4.91 11.54
N ASP A 56 20.60 -5.99 12.30
CA ASP A 56 21.33 -7.23 12.06
C ASP A 56 20.79 -7.95 10.82
N PRO A 57 21.55 -8.06 9.72
CA PRO A 57 21.10 -8.74 8.51
C PRO A 57 20.86 -10.24 8.70
N ALA A 58 21.45 -10.86 9.72
CA ALA A 58 21.23 -12.27 10.02
C ALA A 58 19.77 -12.58 10.43
N GLU A 59 19.07 -11.61 11.01
CA GLU A 59 17.66 -11.75 11.34
C GLU A 59 16.78 -11.73 10.08
N LEU A 60 17.16 -10.96 9.08
CA LEU A 60 16.48 -10.95 7.78
C LEU A 60 16.69 -12.28 7.04
N ASP A 61 17.91 -12.83 7.09
CA ASP A 61 18.22 -14.15 6.54
C ASP A 61 17.42 -15.25 7.28
N ARG A 62 17.33 -15.17 8.60
CA ARG A 62 16.53 -16.09 9.41
C ARG A 62 15.04 -16.04 9.04
N SER A 63 14.51 -14.84 8.76
CA SER A 63 13.14 -14.66 8.27
C SER A 63 12.93 -15.37 6.94
N ALA A 64 13.82 -15.18 5.97
CA ALA A 64 13.75 -15.86 4.67
C ALA A 64 13.84 -17.39 4.80
N GLU A 65 14.72 -17.90 5.65
CA GLU A 65 14.86 -19.35 5.92
C GLU A 65 13.59 -19.94 6.55
N ALA A 66 12.98 -19.23 7.50
CA ALA A 66 11.72 -19.64 8.13
C ALA A 66 10.59 -19.68 7.10
N VAL A 67 10.43 -18.63 6.29
CA VAL A 67 9.44 -18.58 5.20
C VAL A 67 9.70 -19.69 4.18
N ALA A 68 10.95 -19.90 3.73
CA ALA A 68 11.29 -20.99 2.80
C ALA A 68 10.95 -22.37 3.36
N SER A 69 11.09 -22.55 4.67
CA SER A 69 10.70 -23.79 5.36
C SER A 69 9.19 -24.02 5.34
N LEU A 70 8.39 -22.97 5.57
CA LEU A 70 6.93 -23.02 5.49
C LEU A 70 6.46 -23.30 4.05
N VAL A 71 7.07 -22.67 3.04
CA VAL A 71 6.79 -22.91 1.62
C VAL A 71 7.05 -24.37 1.24
N LYS A 72 8.14 -24.96 1.74
CA LYS A 72 8.43 -26.41 1.56
C LYS A 72 7.39 -27.29 2.26
N ALA A 73 7.01 -26.92 3.49
CA ALA A 73 5.98 -27.64 4.24
C ALA A 73 4.59 -27.60 3.55
N ALA A 74 4.30 -26.53 2.81
CA ALA A 74 3.10 -26.41 1.97
C ALA A 74 3.14 -27.30 0.71
N GLY A 75 4.24 -28.05 0.46
CA GLY A 75 4.35 -29.00 -0.63
C GLY A 75 5.02 -28.45 -1.92
N MET A 76 5.68 -27.30 -1.82
CA MET A 76 6.47 -26.78 -2.95
C MET A 76 7.85 -27.44 -2.99
N GLU A 77 8.25 -27.93 -4.19
CA GLU A 77 9.50 -28.70 -4.36
C GLU A 77 10.72 -27.81 -4.63
N ASP A 78 10.58 -26.80 -5.53
CA ASP A 78 11.67 -25.90 -5.93
C ASP A 78 11.56 -24.57 -5.17
N VAL A 79 12.03 -24.56 -3.93
CA VAL A 79 12.04 -23.36 -3.08
C VAL A 79 13.43 -22.78 -3.06
N ARG A 80 13.55 -21.51 -3.46
CA ARG A 80 14.82 -20.79 -3.59
C ARG A 80 14.79 -19.53 -2.74
N ILE A 81 15.94 -19.19 -2.14
CA ILE A 81 16.19 -17.87 -1.58
C ILE A 81 17.13 -17.16 -2.56
N LEU A 82 16.64 -16.09 -3.18
CA LEU A 82 17.32 -15.36 -4.24
C LEU A 82 17.61 -13.93 -3.80
N ARG A 83 18.63 -13.31 -4.40
CA ARG A 83 19.00 -11.91 -4.17
C ARG A 83 19.48 -11.28 -5.46
N CYS A 84 19.27 -9.99 -5.62
CA CYS A 84 19.97 -9.15 -6.57
C CYS A 84 20.86 -8.15 -5.84
N ASP A 85 21.92 -7.70 -6.50
CA ASP A 85 22.79 -6.67 -5.93
C ASP A 85 22.17 -5.28 -6.11
N LYS A 86 22.35 -4.42 -5.10
CA LYS A 86 22.03 -3.01 -5.18
C LYS A 86 22.96 -2.28 -6.15
N ALA A 87 22.61 -1.07 -6.53
CA ALA A 87 23.40 -0.25 -7.45
C ALA A 87 24.84 0.01 -6.97
N ASP A 88 25.11 -0.06 -5.67
CA ASP A 88 26.44 0.08 -5.07
C ASP A 88 27.22 -1.23 -4.97
N GLY A 89 26.65 -2.34 -5.46
CA GLY A 89 27.24 -3.68 -5.44
C GLY A 89 27.09 -4.43 -4.10
N THR A 90 26.33 -3.89 -3.16
CA THR A 90 25.98 -4.63 -1.92
C THR A 90 24.77 -5.54 -2.16
N PRO A 91 24.68 -6.71 -1.49
CA PRO A 91 23.53 -7.59 -1.64
C PRO A 91 22.21 -6.91 -1.22
N GLY A 92 21.16 -7.13 -2.01
CA GLY A 92 19.79 -6.78 -1.63
C GLY A 92 19.18 -7.76 -0.62
N GLY A 93 17.92 -7.52 -0.24
CA GLY A 93 17.16 -8.38 0.63
C GLY A 93 16.94 -9.80 0.03
N PRO A 94 16.82 -10.84 0.88
CA PRO A 94 16.56 -12.19 0.41
C PRO A 94 15.09 -12.35 0.03
N ALA A 95 14.80 -12.70 -1.21
CA ALA A 95 13.45 -13.05 -1.65
C ALA A 95 13.26 -14.57 -1.65
N VAL A 96 12.15 -15.07 -1.14
CA VAL A 96 11.77 -16.47 -1.19
C VAL A 96 10.86 -16.70 -2.39
N VAL A 97 11.31 -17.54 -3.33
CA VAL A 97 10.55 -17.86 -4.54
C VAL A 97 10.37 -19.36 -4.68
N ALA A 98 9.16 -19.76 -5.01
CA ALA A 98 8.85 -21.16 -5.34
C ALA A 98 7.79 -21.21 -6.44
N ARG A 99 7.92 -22.18 -7.36
CA ARG A 99 6.99 -22.28 -8.49
C ARG A 99 6.49 -23.71 -8.69
N ARG A 100 5.19 -23.84 -8.81
CA ARG A 100 4.47 -25.00 -9.33
C ARG A 100 3.98 -24.67 -10.74
N PRO A 101 4.30 -25.47 -11.77
CA PRO A 101 3.82 -25.22 -13.12
C PRO A 101 2.31 -25.49 -13.24
N ALA A 102 1.66 -24.74 -14.13
CA ALA A 102 0.25 -24.94 -14.46
C ALA A 102 0.03 -26.22 -15.27
N ALA A 103 -1.08 -26.89 -15.06
CA ALA A 103 -1.59 -27.89 -15.97
C ALA A 103 -1.99 -27.25 -17.32
N ALA A 104 -2.06 -28.04 -18.38
CA ALA A 104 -2.40 -27.53 -19.70
C ALA A 104 -3.74 -26.76 -19.70
N GLY A 105 -3.69 -25.51 -20.16
CA GLY A 105 -4.85 -24.62 -20.25
C GLY A 105 -5.31 -23.96 -18.94
N LYS A 106 -4.55 -24.14 -17.85
CA LYS A 106 -4.80 -23.45 -16.59
C LYS A 106 -3.90 -22.21 -16.44
N PRO A 107 -4.38 -21.13 -15.79
CA PRO A 107 -3.57 -19.95 -15.54
C PRO A 107 -2.52 -20.17 -14.45
N THR A 108 -1.54 -19.29 -14.43
CA THR A 108 -0.55 -19.17 -13.35
C THR A 108 -0.89 -17.95 -12.48
N ILE A 109 -0.93 -18.15 -11.18
CA ILE A 109 -1.16 -17.12 -10.16
C ILE A 109 0.16 -16.88 -9.42
N LEU A 110 0.60 -15.63 -9.34
CA LEU A 110 1.69 -15.23 -8.45
C LEU A 110 1.08 -14.67 -7.17
N LEU A 111 1.54 -15.17 -6.03
CA LEU A 111 1.14 -14.77 -4.69
C LEU A 111 2.30 -14.00 -4.08
N TYR A 112 2.12 -12.69 -3.93
CA TYR A 112 3.12 -11.76 -3.44
C TYR A 112 2.78 -11.27 -2.03
N ALA A 113 3.80 -11.30 -1.18
CA ALA A 113 3.82 -10.68 0.15
C ALA A 113 5.28 -10.33 0.49
N HIS A 114 5.54 -9.66 1.61
CA HIS A 114 6.90 -9.47 2.09
C HIS A 114 7.12 -10.03 3.49
N HIS A 115 8.36 -10.36 3.82
CA HIS A 115 8.71 -10.97 5.11
C HIS A 115 9.63 -10.10 5.97
N ASP A 116 10.12 -9.00 5.43
CA ASP A 116 10.78 -7.96 6.22
C ASP A 116 9.74 -7.11 6.95
N VAL A 117 10.19 -6.31 7.89
CA VAL A 117 9.31 -5.51 8.73
C VAL A 117 9.92 -4.16 9.05
N GLN A 118 9.08 -3.18 9.35
CA GLN A 118 9.49 -1.87 9.87
C GLN A 118 10.24 -1.98 11.20
N PRO A 119 11.18 -1.07 11.47
CA PRO A 119 11.73 -0.89 12.81
C PRO A 119 10.63 -0.66 13.86
N PRO A 120 10.77 -1.19 15.09
CA PRO A 120 9.73 -1.05 16.11
C PRO A 120 9.56 0.38 16.63
N GLY A 121 10.48 1.29 16.33
CA GLY A 121 10.48 2.65 16.85
C GLY A 121 10.75 2.71 18.37
N ASP A 122 10.09 3.65 19.04
CA ASP A 122 10.21 3.80 20.49
C ASP A 122 9.46 2.69 21.23
N ARG A 123 10.21 1.77 21.84
CA ARG A 123 9.65 0.62 22.58
C ARG A 123 8.77 1.04 23.75
N SER A 124 8.95 2.23 24.31
CA SER A 124 8.10 2.71 25.41
C SER A 124 6.65 2.98 25.02
N LEU A 125 6.36 3.05 23.71
CA LEU A 125 5.01 3.21 23.17
C LEU A 125 4.28 1.88 22.95
N TRP A 126 4.98 0.75 23.07
CA TRP A 126 4.41 -0.57 22.95
C TRP A 126 3.86 -1.08 24.30
N ASN A 127 2.69 -1.70 24.26
CA ASN A 127 2.08 -2.33 25.43
C ASN A 127 2.65 -3.75 25.70
N SER A 128 3.31 -4.36 24.71
CA SER A 128 4.02 -5.64 24.76
C SER A 128 5.33 -5.53 23.97
N GLU A 129 6.24 -6.48 24.10
CA GLU A 129 7.47 -6.49 23.30
C GLU A 129 7.13 -6.65 21.81
N PRO A 130 7.70 -5.81 20.90
CA PRO A 130 7.33 -5.78 19.48
C PRO A 130 7.47 -7.13 18.75
N PHE A 131 8.43 -7.95 19.16
CA PHE A 131 8.75 -9.26 18.56
C PHE A 131 8.38 -10.42 19.49
N VAL A 132 7.33 -10.25 20.30
CA VAL A 132 6.69 -11.29 21.07
C VAL A 132 5.21 -11.27 20.75
N ALA A 133 4.76 -12.22 19.95
CA ALA A 133 3.38 -12.30 19.49
C ALA A 133 2.41 -12.53 20.66
N GLU A 134 1.50 -11.59 20.89
CA GLU A 134 0.54 -11.65 22.01
C GLU A 134 -0.90 -11.49 21.51
N GLU A 135 -1.76 -12.44 21.86
CA GLU A 135 -3.18 -12.34 21.58
C GLU A 135 -3.92 -11.60 22.70
N ARG A 136 -4.66 -10.54 22.32
CA ARG A 136 -5.53 -9.78 23.20
C ARG A 136 -6.79 -9.35 22.45
N ASP A 137 -7.93 -9.44 23.05
CA ASP A 137 -9.21 -8.91 22.54
C ASP A 137 -9.52 -9.28 21.07
N GLY A 138 -9.18 -10.52 20.66
CA GLY A 138 -9.39 -11.01 19.30
C GLY A 138 -8.38 -10.51 18.26
N ARG A 139 -7.29 -9.88 18.70
CA ARG A 139 -6.19 -9.42 17.84
C ARG A 139 -4.86 -10.05 18.25
N LEU A 140 -3.99 -10.29 17.26
CA LEU A 140 -2.59 -10.68 17.46
C LEU A 140 -1.72 -9.44 17.38
N TYR A 141 -1.05 -9.09 18.46
CA TYR A 141 -0.14 -7.95 18.53
C TYR A 141 1.31 -8.37 18.31
N GLY A 142 2.03 -7.58 17.52
CA GLY A 142 3.45 -7.75 17.24
C GLY A 142 3.85 -7.02 15.95
N ARG A 143 5.11 -6.62 15.80
CA ARG A 143 5.63 -6.05 14.56
C ARG A 143 5.66 -7.10 13.46
N GLY A 144 5.06 -6.83 12.30
CA GLY A 144 4.89 -7.77 11.21
C GLY A 144 3.69 -8.71 11.40
N ALA A 145 2.87 -8.53 12.44
CA ALA A 145 1.69 -9.37 12.65
C ALA A 145 0.61 -9.13 11.58
N ALA A 146 0.53 -7.92 11.05
CA ALA A 146 -0.37 -7.54 9.96
C ALA A 146 0.41 -7.21 8.69
N ASP A 147 1.51 -6.50 8.81
CA ASP A 147 2.32 -5.94 7.73
C ASP A 147 3.74 -6.58 7.73
N ASP A 148 4.02 -7.63 6.92
CA ASP A 148 3.10 -8.37 6.05
C ASP A 148 3.29 -9.91 6.23
N LYS A 149 3.77 -10.35 7.40
CA LYS A 149 3.89 -11.81 7.68
C LYS A 149 2.54 -12.52 7.68
N ALA A 150 1.45 -11.79 7.97
CA ALA A 150 0.11 -12.32 7.83
C ALA A 150 -0.26 -12.55 6.35
N GLY A 151 0.17 -11.70 5.41
CA GLY A 151 0.01 -11.92 3.98
C GLY A 151 0.75 -13.18 3.51
N VAL A 152 2.01 -13.36 3.96
CA VAL A 152 2.75 -14.61 3.72
C VAL A 152 1.95 -15.82 4.18
N MET A 153 1.41 -15.78 5.39
CA MET A 153 0.65 -16.91 5.96
C MET A 153 -0.72 -17.08 5.31
N ALA A 154 -1.38 -16.00 4.88
CA ALA A 154 -2.64 -16.07 4.13
C ALA A 154 -2.45 -16.86 2.83
N HIS A 155 -1.44 -16.51 2.04
CA HIS A 155 -1.09 -17.21 0.81
C HIS A 155 -0.78 -18.69 1.03
N LEU A 156 0.05 -19.01 2.01
CA LEU A 156 0.43 -20.41 2.30
C LEU A 156 -0.75 -21.25 2.79
N ALA A 157 -1.57 -20.70 3.69
CA ALA A 157 -2.72 -21.40 4.23
C ALA A 157 -3.82 -21.60 3.18
N ALA A 158 -4.10 -20.58 2.36
CA ALA A 158 -5.06 -20.66 1.27
C ALA A 158 -4.66 -21.71 0.21
N TYR A 159 -3.40 -21.68 -0.21
CA TYR A 159 -2.86 -22.68 -1.14
C TYR A 159 -2.94 -24.10 -0.57
N THR A 160 -2.57 -24.26 0.69
CA THR A 160 -2.62 -25.58 1.38
C THR A 160 -4.06 -26.10 1.46
N ALA A 161 -5.03 -25.24 1.81
CA ALA A 161 -6.43 -25.61 1.87
C ALA A 161 -6.97 -25.98 0.46
N ALA A 162 -6.67 -25.18 -0.56
CA ALA A 162 -7.11 -25.42 -1.93
C ALA A 162 -6.54 -26.74 -2.49
N THR A 163 -5.23 -26.97 -2.32
CA THR A 163 -4.60 -28.20 -2.79
C THR A 163 -5.06 -29.44 -2.03
N LYS A 164 -5.30 -29.34 -0.71
CA LYS A 164 -5.85 -30.42 0.09
C LYS A 164 -7.27 -30.83 -0.35
N VAL A 165 -8.12 -29.83 -0.66
CA VAL A 165 -9.53 -30.10 -1.04
C VAL A 165 -9.65 -30.58 -2.48
N LEU A 166 -8.90 -30.01 -3.41
CA LEU A 166 -9.00 -30.32 -4.84
C LEU A 166 -8.09 -31.50 -5.24
N GLY A 167 -7.05 -31.83 -4.48
CA GLY A 167 -6.14 -32.94 -4.77
C GLY A 167 -5.56 -32.85 -6.18
N ASP A 168 -5.72 -33.91 -6.96
CA ASP A 168 -5.24 -34.02 -8.35
C ASP A 168 -5.96 -33.08 -9.34
N GLU A 169 -7.11 -32.52 -8.95
CA GLU A 169 -7.87 -31.55 -9.76
C GLU A 169 -7.30 -30.13 -9.66
N PHE A 170 -6.40 -29.86 -8.72
CA PHE A 170 -5.74 -28.56 -8.62
C PHE A 170 -4.68 -28.41 -9.73
N GLY A 171 -5.05 -27.72 -10.79
CA GLY A 171 -4.22 -27.52 -11.99
C GLY A 171 -3.61 -26.14 -12.16
N LEU A 172 -3.88 -25.16 -11.26
CA LEU A 172 -3.26 -23.84 -11.36
C LEU A 172 -1.73 -23.92 -11.27
N GLY A 173 -1.05 -23.09 -12.08
CA GLY A 173 0.31 -22.69 -11.77
C GLY A 173 0.30 -21.75 -10.57
N VAL A 174 1.21 -21.95 -9.63
CA VAL A 174 1.37 -21.05 -8.48
C VAL A 174 2.82 -20.67 -8.33
N THR A 175 3.08 -19.37 -8.24
CA THR A 175 4.40 -18.83 -7.89
C THR A 175 4.25 -18.07 -6.58
N PHE A 176 4.96 -18.49 -5.53
CA PHE A 176 5.16 -17.66 -4.35
C PHE A 176 6.34 -16.74 -4.62
N PHE A 177 6.17 -15.47 -4.30
CA PHE A 177 7.23 -14.47 -4.29
C PHE A 177 7.09 -13.64 -3.01
N PHE A 178 7.93 -13.93 -2.03
CA PHE A 178 7.98 -13.24 -0.75
C PHE A 178 9.25 -12.40 -0.68
N GLU A 179 9.08 -11.07 -0.78
CA GLU A 179 10.17 -10.10 -0.79
C GLU A 179 10.76 -9.90 0.60
N GLY A 180 12.02 -9.51 0.70
CA GLY A 180 12.72 -9.28 1.96
C GLY A 180 13.31 -7.88 2.10
N GLU A 181 12.84 -6.89 1.33
CA GLU A 181 13.27 -5.48 1.47
C GLU A 181 12.20 -4.47 1.03
N GLU A 182 10.91 -4.88 1.06
CA GLU A 182 9.79 -4.01 0.69
C GLU A 182 9.77 -2.75 1.56
N GLU A 183 9.85 -2.94 2.84
CA GLU A 183 9.81 -1.89 3.85
C GLU A 183 10.99 -0.90 3.77
N ALA A 184 12.09 -1.31 3.16
CA ALA A 184 13.22 -0.44 2.84
C ALA A 184 13.10 0.25 1.45
N GLY A 185 11.93 0.14 0.80
CA GLY A 185 11.61 0.75 -0.49
C GLY A 185 12.01 -0.09 -1.69
N SER A 186 12.14 -1.42 -1.55
CA SER A 186 12.37 -2.37 -2.63
C SER A 186 13.53 -2.02 -3.58
N PRO A 187 14.74 -1.69 -3.08
CA PRO A 187 15.81 -1.11 -3.89
C PRO A 187 16.33 -2.02 -5.00
N THR A 188 16.10 -3.33 -4.92
CA THR A 188 16.51 -4.28 -5.98
C THR A 188 15.35 -4.88 -6.76
N PHE A 189 14.11 -4.50 -6.48
CA PHE A 189 12.92 -5.12 -7.05
C PHE A 189 12.93 -5.12 -8.59
N ARG A 190 13.21 -3.97 -9.20
CA ARG A 190 13.30 -3.85 -10.67
C ARG A 190 14.34 -4.79 -11.26
N ALA A 191 15.55 -4.82 -10.70
CA ALA A 191 16.62 -5.72 -11.14
C ALA A 191 16.24 -7.20 -10.94
N PHE A 192 15.55 -7.50 -9.83
CA PHE A 192 15.05 -8.84 -9.52
C PHE A 192 14.02 -9.31 -10.56
N LEU A 193 13.07 -8.43 -10.94
CA LEU A 193 12.11 -8.74 -12.00
C LEU A 193 12.78 -9.00 -13.35
N GLU A 194 13.77 -8.19 -13.70
CA GLU A 194 14.51 -8.33 -14.97
C GLU A 194 15.32 -9.63 -15.02
N GLU A 195 16.00 -10.01 -13.92
CA GLU A 195 16.80 -11.23 -13.83
C GLU A 195 15.93 -12.49 -13.79
N HIS A 196 14.77 -12.44 -13.13
CA HIS A 196 13.91 -13.59 -12.88
C HIS A 196 12.58 -13.54 -13.65
N GLN A 197 12.51 -12.79 -14.75
CA GLN A 197 11.29 -12.52 -15.52
C GLN A 197 10.47 -13.79 -15.84
N GLU A 198 11.11 -14.85 -16.30
CA GLU A 198 10.41 -16.10 -16.67
C GLU A 198 9.94 -16.89 -15.43
N LEU A 199 10.65 -16.78 -14.31
CA LEU A 199 10.26 -17.43 -13.06
C LEU A 199 8.99 -16.77 -12.46
N LEU A 200 8.88 -15.45 -12.58
CA LEU A 200 7.78 -14.65 -12.01
C LEU A 200 6.60 -14.45 -12.98
N ARG A 201 6.75 -14.84 -14.24
CA ARG A 201 5.67 -14.71 -15.24
C ARG A 201 4.40 -15.40 -14.78
N SER A 202 3.31 -14.65 -14.76
CA SER A 202 1.99 -15.10 -14.31
C SER A 202 0.88 -14.39 -15.07
N ASP A 203 -0.35 -14.93 -14.99
CA ASP A 203 -1.56 -14.36 -15.59
C ASP A 203 -2.30 -13.46 -14.60
N VAL A 204 -2.19 -13.80 -13.31
CA VAL A 204 -2.75 -13.02 -12.19
C VAL A 204 -1.66 -12.86 -11.12
N ILE A 205 -1.59 -11.69 -10.53
CA ILE A 205 -0.78 -11.41 -9.34
C ILE A 205 -1.73 -11.02 -8.20
N VAL A 206 -1.60 -11.68 -7.06
CA VAL A 206 -2.29 -11.31 -5.83
C VAL A 206 -1.26 -10.73 -4.87
N VAL A 207 -1.44 -9.47 -4.54
CA VAL A 207 -0.61 -8.75 -3.56
C VAL A 207 -1.39 -8.72 -2.26
N ALA A 208 -0.87 -9.32 -1.19
CA ALA A 208 -1.54 -9.39 0.11
C ALA A 208 -1.06 -8.33 1.10
N ASP A 209 -0.74 -7.15 0.60
CA ASP A 209 -0.13 -6.03 1.32
C ASP A 209 -1.08 -4.81 1.30
N SER A 210 -2.26 -4.98 1.89
CA SER A 210 -3.30 -3.95 1.92
C SER A 210 -4.31 -4.19 3.04
N SER A 211 -5.31 -3.32 3.15
CA SER A 211 -6.29 -3.38 4.22
C SER A 211 -7.71 -3.65 3.72
N ASN A 212 -8.53 -4.20 4.61
CA ASN A 212 -9.97 -4.26 4.48
C ASN A 212 -10.60 -2.89 4.80
N TRP A 213 -11.84 -2.69 4.35
CA TRP A 213 -12.56 -1.44 4.60
C TRP A 213 -12.76 -1.16 6.10
N LYS A 214 -13.17 -2.20 6.83
CA LYS A 214 -13.36 -2.21 8.30
C LYS A 214 -13.28 -3.66 8.78
N VAL A 215 -13.09 -3.84 10.06
CA VAL A 215 -13.26 -5.17 10.69
C VAL A 215 -14.64 -5.72 10.29
N GLY A 216 -14.68 -6.92 9.72
CA GLY A 216 -15.87 -7.59 9.23
C GLY A 216 -16.40 -7.11 7.88
N VAL A 217 -15.73 -6.19 7.18
CA VAL A 217 -16.12 -5.73 5.83
C VAL A 217 -14.91 -5.81 4.89
N PRO A 218 -14.84 -6.85 4.03
CA PRO A 218 -13.71 -7.06 3.15
C PRO A 218 -13.67 -6.05 2.01
N ALA A 219 -12.45 -5.73 1.55
CA ALA A 219 -12.23 -4.86 0.42
C ALA A 219 -11.28 -5.47 -0.62
N LEU A 220 -11.52 -5.13 -1.89
CA LEU A 220 -10.52 -5.20 -2.94
C LEU A 220 -9.99 -3.79 -3.16
N THR A 221 -8.68 -3.60 -3.05
CA THR A 221 -8.04 -2.33 -3.38
C THR A 221 -7.97 -2.20 -4.89
N THR A 222 -8.77 -1.30 -5.45
CA THR A 222 -8.94 -1.13 -6.89
C THR A 222 -8.14 0.02 -7.46
N SER A 223 -7.56 0.88 -6.62
CA SER A 223 -6.69 1.95 -7.07
C SER A 223 -5.68 2.39 -6.00
N LEU A 224 -4.49 2.79 -6.49
CA LEU A 224 -3.44 3.43 -5.71
C LEU A 224 -3.10 4.76 -6.37
N ARG A 225 -2.88 5.81 -5.59
CA ARG A 225 -2.43 7.08 -6.13
C ARG A 225 -0.96 7.00 -6.57
N GLY A 226 -0.65 7.68 -7.67
CA GLY A 226 0.73 7.96 -8.04
C GLY A 226 1.36 9.04 -7.17
N LEU A 227 2.62 9.32 -7.43
CA LEU A 227 3.41 10.31 -6.70
C LEU A 227 4.32 11.08 -7.66
N VAL A 228 4.43 12.38 -7.47
CA VAL A 228 5.57 13.16 -7.92
C VAL A 228 6.04 14.04 -6.78
N ASP A 229 7.36 14.16 -6.61
CA ASP A 229 7.96 15.05 -5.64
C ASP A 229 9.05 15.94 -6.25
N GLY A 230 9.55 16.89 -5.49
CA GLY A 230 10.60 17.78 -5.91
C GLY A 230 10.72 19.00 -5.02
N THR A 231 11.47 20.00 -5.49
CA THR A 231 11.64 21.24 -4.77
C THR A 231 11.45 22.44 -5.68
N PHE A 232 11.04 23.57 -5.11
CA PHE A 232 11.13 24.87 -5.77
C PHE A 232 11.73 25.92 -4.83
N GLU A 233 12.66 26.71 -5.36
CA GLU A 233 13.33 27.81 -4.68
C GLU A 233 12.83 29.14 -5.21
N VAL A 234 12.56 30.08 -4.32
CA VAL A 234 12.31 31.49 -4.64
C VAL A 234 13.51 32.30 -4.21
N ARG A 235 14.07 33.13 -5.13
CA ARG A 235 15.21 34.01 -4.88
C ARG A 235 14.86 35.45 -5.26
N VAL A 236 15.17 36.39 -4.37
CA VAL A 236 14.81 37.80 -4.51
C VAL A 236 16.00 38.77 -4.36
N LEU A 237 17.06 38.33 -3.73
CA LEU A 237 18.28 39.10 -3.48
C LEU A 237 19.51 38.26 -3.81
N GLU A 238 20.63 38.92 -4.12
CA GLU A 238 21.90 38.23 -4.31
C GLU A 238 22.49 37.75 -2.99
N HIS A 239 22.34 38.57 -1.93
CA HIS A 239 22.81 38.28 -0.57
C HIS A 239 21.84 38.85 0.46
N ALA A 240 21.95 38.39 1.70
CA ALA A 240 21.16 38.87 2.81
C ALA A 240 21.49 40.37 3.13
N VAL A 241 20.46 41.15 3.46
CA VAL A 241 20.59 42.58 3.80
C VAL A 241 19.77 42.90 5.07
N HIS A 242 20.13 44.01 5.73
CA HIS A 242 19.47 44.45 6.94
C HIS A 242 17.99 44.85 6.66
N SER A 243 17.05 44.20 7.34
CA SER A 243 15.61 44.37 7.08
C SER A 243 15.11 45.79 7.41
N GLY A 244 15.63 46.45 8.44
CA GLY A 244 15.25 47.80 8.81
C GLY A 244 15.78 48.89 7.84
N MET A 245 16.83 48.59 7.06
CA MET A 245 17.37 49.53 6.07
C MET A 245 16.80 49.33 4.69
N PHE A 246 16.48 48.11 4.31
CA PHE A 246 16.10 47.76 2.93
C PHE A 246 14.70 47.12 2.83
N GLY A 247 14.04 46.80 3.94
CA GLY A 247 12.68 46.26 3.96
C GLY A 247 11.63 47.30 3.55
N GLY A 248 10.50 46.82 3.07
CA GLY A 248 9.39 47.62 2.52
C GLY A 248 9.32 47.52 1.00
N PRO A 249 10.27 48.11 0.23
CA PRO A 249 10.26 47.98 -1.24
C PRO A 249 10.51 46.57 -1.76
N VAL A 250 11.24 45.74 -1.00
CA VAL A 250 11.51 44.32 -1.34
C VAL A 250 10.95 43.42 -0.24
N LEU A 251 10.17 42.41 -0.66
CA LEU A 251 9.75 41.34 0.20
C LEU A 251 10.83 40.24 0.24
N ASP A 252 11.06 39.67 1.42
CA ASP A 252 11.99 38.56 1.60
C ASP A 252 11.52 37.27 0.94
N ALA A 253 12.46 36.36 0.69
CA ALA A 253 12.17 35.12 0.01
C ALA A 253 11.17 34.18 0.76
N PRO A 254 11.22 34.03 2.10
CA PRO A 254 10.21 33.27 2.83
C PRO A 254 8.77 33.79 2.64
N THR A 255 8.58 35.10 2.65
CA THR A 255 7.26 35.73 2.40
C THR A 255 6.77 35.43 0.97
N LEU A 256 7.65 35.56 -0.03
CA LEU A 256 7.26 35.27 -1.43
C LEU A 256 7.09 33.78 -1.67
N LEU A 257 7.87 32.92 -1.05
CA LEU A 257 7.67 31.47 -1.10
C LEU A 257 6.29 31.09 -0.53
N SER A 258 5.92 31.66 0.62
CA SER A 258 4.61 31.43 1.23
C SER A 258 3.45 31.88 0.32
N ARG A 259 3.61 33.00 -0.39
CA ARG A 259 2.62 33.47 -1.39
C ARG A 259 2.53 32.54 -2.58
N LEU A 260 3.65 31.99 -3.06
CA LEU A 260 3.67 31.03 -4.15
C LEU A 260 3.00 29.72 -3.72
N ILE A 261 3.32 29.19 -2.53
CA ILE A 261 2.67 28.01 -1.96
C ILE A 261 1.15 28.20 -1.87
N ALA A 262 0.68 29.39 -1.46
CA ALA A 262 -0.75 29.65 -1.38
C ALA A 262 -1.49 29.56 -2.71
N THR A 263 -0.81 29.69 -3.85
CA THR A 263 -1.42 29.53 -5.19
C THR A 263 -1.67 28.08 -5.59
N LEU A 264 -1.07 27.13 -4.88
CA LEU A 264 -1.20 25.69 -5.17
C LEU A 264 -2.58 25.13 -4.80
N HIS A 265 -3.35 25.86 -3.99
CA HIS A 265 -4.71 25.51 -3.60
C HIS A 265 -5.67 26.68 -3.87
N ASP A 266 -6.92 26.35 -4.19
CA ASP A 266 -8.00 27.33 -4.29
C ASP A 266 -8.57 27.69 -2.90
N GLU A 267 -9.60 28.53 -2.87
CA GLU A 267 -10.24 28.98 -1.60
C GLU A 267 -10.93 27.84 -0.86
N GLU A 268 -11.38 26.80 -1.55
CA GLU A 268 -11.97 25.60 -0.98
C GLU A 268 -10.92 24.57 -0.55
N GLY A 269 -9.64 24.76 -0.94
CA GLY A 269 -8.54 23.86 -0.61
C GLY A 269 -8.35 22.71 -1.61
N ASN A 270 -8.94 22.77 -2.80
CA ASN A 270 -8.60 21.85 -3.89
C ASN A 270 -7.25 22.24 -4.47
N VAL A 271 -6.52 21.27 -5.06
CA VAL A 271 -5.29 21.56 -5.79
C VAL A 271 -5.61 22.40 -7.04
N ALA A 272 -5.04 23.60 -7.13
CA ALA A 272 -5.33 24.60 -8.15
C ALA A 272 -4.38 24.53 -9.38
N VAL A 273 -3.62 23.45 -9.52
CA VAL A 273 -2.70 23.24 -10.65
C VAL A 273 -3.50 22.75 -11.86
N ALA A 274 -3.52 23.55 -12.92
CA ALA A 274 -4.26 23.22 -14.14
C ALA A 274 -3.63 22.00 -14.85
N GLY A 275 -4.48 21.14 -15.40
CA GLY A 275 -4.05 19.93 -16.13
C GLY A 275 -3.93 18.67 -15.29
N LEU A 276 -4.17 18.76 -13.97
CA LEU A 276 -4.27 17.57 -13.14
C LEU A 276 -5.64 16.90 -13.27
N VAL A 277 -5.64 15.58 -13.29
CA VAL A 277 -6.86 14.75 -13.36
C VAL A 277 -7.42 14.54 -11.96
N GLY A 278 -8.74 14.56 -11.85
CA GLY A 278 -9.46 14.20 -10.61
C GLY A 278 -10.88 13.76 -10.92
N ARG A 279 -11.41 12.79 -10.14
CA ARG A 279 -12.76 12.23 -10.30
C ARG A 279 -13.47 12.14 -8.96
N ASP A 280 -14.82 12.07 -9.00
CA ASP A 280 -15.68 11.89 -7.82
C ASP A 280 -16.32 10.49 -7.74
N ASP A 281 -15.87 9.55 -8.59
CA ASP A 281 -16.41 8.20 -8.74
C ASP A 281 -15.81 7.22 -7.73
N VAL A 282 -16.29 7.23 -6.52
CA VAL A 282 -15.94 6.23 -5.48
C VAL A 282 -17.15 5.37 -5.15
N THR A 283 -16.95 4.09 -4.88
CA THR A 283 -18.00 3.12 -4.56
C THR A 283 -18.37 3.10 -3.08
N VAL A 284 -17.43 3.50 -2.23
CA VAL A 284 -17.62 3.66 -0.78
C VAL A 284 -17.06 5.00 -0.33
N ASP A 285 -17.57 5.52 0.78
CA ASP A 285 -17.12 6.80 1.33
C ASP A 285 -17.05 6.73 2.85
N LEU A 286 -16.18 7.55 3.43
CA LEU A 286 -16.06 7.78 4.86
C LEU A 286 -17.01 8.91 5.27
N THR A 287 -17.63 8.79 6.41
CA THR A 287 -18.25 9.95 7.06
C THR A 287 -17.17 10.91 7.55
N GLU A 288 -17.52 12.20 7.67
CA GLU A 288 -16.59 13.18 8.24
C GLU A 288 -16.15 12.81 9.65
N ALA A 289 -17.03 12.20 10.45
CA ALA A 289 -16.72 11.78 11.81
C ALA A 289 -15.68 10.65 11.84
N GLU A 290 -15.80 9.65 10.96
CA GLU A 290 -14.82 8.58 10.80
C GLU A 290 -13.46 9.14 10.39
N TYR A 291 -13.40 9.91 9.30
CA TYR A 291 -12.15 10.51 8.85
C TYR A 291 -11.47 11.38 9.93
N ARG A 292 -12.25 12.17 10.67
CA ARG A 292 -11.69 12.99 11.75
C ARG A 292 -11.10 12.15 12.88
N ALA A 293 -11.74 11.03 13.20
CA ALA A 293 -11.22 10.09 14.21
C ALA A 293 -9.92 9.44 13.72
N ASP A 294 -9.92 8.89 12.51
CA ASP A 294 -8.78 8.18 11.94
C ASP A 294 -7.56 9.09 11.72
N ALA A 295 -7.79 10.30 11.19
CA ALA A 295 -6.74 11.29 10.92
C ALA A 295 -6.38 12.17 12.13
N SER A 296 -7.02 11.97 13.30
CA SER A 296 -6.83 12.78 14.52
C SER A 296 -6.98 14.28 14.26
N VAL A 297 -7.98 14.67 13.47
CA VAL A 297 -8.21 16.07 13.11
C VAL A 297 -8.71 16.86 14.32
N LEU A 298 -8.04 17.97 14.64
CA LEU A 298 -8.41 18.82 15.76
C LEU A 298 -9.81 19.45 15.61
N ASP A 299 -10.50 19.64 16.72
CA ASP A 299 -11.80 20.31 16.75
C ASP A 299 -11.73 21.71 16.12
N GLY A 300 -12.74 22.04 15.33
CA GLY A 300 -12.84 23.33 14.65
C GLY A 300 -12.04 23.48 13.35
N VAL A 301 -11.16 22.54 13.01
CA VAL A 301 -10.48 22.51 11.70
C VAL A 301 -11.49 22.09 10.64
N LYS A 302 -11.62 22.88 9.58
CA LYS A 302 -12.47 22.56 8.42
C LYS A 302 -11.70 21.63 7.47
N LEU A 303 -12.37 20.60 6.96
CA LEU A 303 -11.80 19.76 5.92
C LEU A 303 -11.69 20.53 4.60
N ALA A 304 -10.56 20.40 3.93
CA ALA A 304 -10.28 21.03 2.65
C ALA A 304 -10.78 20.19 1.47
N GLY A 305 -11.01 20.86 0.36
CA GLY A 305 -11.39 20.25 -0.91
C GLY A 305 -12.88 19.97 -1.06
N SER A 306 -13.30 19.69 -2.27
CA SER A 306 -14.67 19.43 -2.68
C SER A 306 -14.88 17.96 -3.05
N GLY A 307 -16.14 17.48 -3.00
CA GLY A 307 -16.54 16.10 -3.25
C GLY A 307 -16.52 15.23 -2.00
N THR A 308 -16.68 13.93 -2.18
CA THR A 308 -16.67 12.94 -1.09
C THR A 308 -15.30 12.85 -0.43
N ILE A 309 -15.21 12.32 0.78
CA ILE A 309 -13.93 12.13 1.48
C ILE A 309 -13.11 11.07 0.72
N GLY A 310 -13.74 9.96 0.32
CA GLY A 310 -13.08 8.93 -0.48
C GLY A 310 -12.50 9.47 -1.79
N SER A 311 -13.22 10.36 -2.51
CA SER A 311 -12.68 10.96 -3.74
C SER A 311 -11.44 11.83 -3.47
N ARG A 312 -11.44 12.59 -2.38
CA ARG A 312 -10.29 13.42 -1.97
C ARG A 312 -9.08 12.57 -1.55
N LEU A 313 -9.33 11.38 -1.03
CA LEU A 313 -8.29 10.45 -0.60
C LEU A 313 -7.72 9.62 -1.76
N TRP A 314 -8.54 9.25 -2.76
CA TRP A 314 -8.16 8.20 -3.73
C TRP A 314 -8.15 8.64 -5.18
N THR A 315 -9.09 9.49 -5.60
CA THR A 315 -9.32 9.78 -7.03
C THR A 315 -9.13 11.25 -7.38
N LYS A 316 -8.65 12.08 -6.45
CA LYS A 316 -8.26 13.48 -6.67
C LYS A 316 -6.79 13.71 -6.32
N PRO A 317 -6.14 14.69 -6.94
CA PRO A 317 -4.78 15.08 -6.56
C PRO A 317 -4.77 15.65 -5.14
N ALA A 318 -3.68 15.39 -4.41
CA ALA A 318 -3.44 16.00 -3.11
C ALA A 318 -1.99 16.47 -3.02
N LEU A 319 -1.79 17.75 -2.73
CA LEU A 319 -0.47 18.37 -2.67
C LEU A 319 -0.15 18.79 -1.23
N SER A 320 1.03 18.41 -0.77
CA SER A 320 1.55 18.77 0.55
C SER A 320 2.94 19.40 0.43
N ILE A 321 3.21 20.40 1.26
CA ILE A 321 4.57 20.90 1.49
C ILE A 321 5.16 20.10 2.64
N ILE A 322 6.18 19.32 2.35
CA ILE A 322 6.78 18.36 3.30
C ILE A 322 8.11 18.83 3.88
N GLY A 323 8.60 20.00 3.45
CA GLY A 323 9.79 20.62 4.00
C GLY A 323 9.98 22.04 3.49
N MET A 324 10.64 22.87 4.30
CA MET A 324 10.99 24.24 3.93
C MET A 324 12.38 24.58 4.48
N ASP A 325 13.23 25.14 3.61
CA ASP A 325 14.52 25.70 3.99
C ASP A 325 14.36 27.21 4.24
N VAL A 326 14.15 27.56 5.50
CA VAL A 326 14.09 28.92 6.02
C VAL A 326 14.84 28.95 7.35
N PRO A 327 15.32 30.12 7.83
CA PRO A 327 15.96 30.18 9.13
C PRO A 327 15.04 29.71 10.25
N ALA A 328 15.55 28.87 11.13
CA ALA A 328 14.82 28.52 12.35
C ALA A 328 14.61 29.74 13.24
N VAL A 329 13.49 29.78 13.98
CA VAL A 329 13.10 30.93 14.81
C VAL A 329 14.19 31.34 15.79
N ASP A 330 14.85 30.36 16.41
CA ASP A 330 15.88 30.60 17.46
C ASP A 330 17.19 31.21 16.93
N VAL A 331 17.44 31.13 15.61
CA VAL A 331 18.64 31.71 14.95
C VAL A 331 18.27 32.87 14.00
N ALA A 332 16.98 33.25 13.94
CA ALA A 332 16.52 34.31 13.08
C ALA A 332 17.03 35.69 13.56
N SER A 333 17.32 36.58 12.61
CA SER A 333 17.79 37.94 12.86
C SER A 333 17.01 38.94 12.01
N ASN A 334 17.23 40.24 12.25
CA ASN A 334 16.60 41.32 11.45
C ASN A 334 17.19 41.45 10.05
N THR A 335 17.07 40.36 9.27
CA THR A 335 17.71 40.21 7.95
C THR A 335 16.63 39.80 6.92
N LEU A 336 16.66 40.44 5.74
CA LEU A 336 15.90 39.97 4.58
C LEU A 336 16.62 38.74 3.97
N ILE A 337 15.95 37.64 3.98
CA ILE A 337 16.50 36.35 3.51
C ILE A 337 16.45 36.34 1.96
N PRO A 338 17.58 36.09 1.27
CA PRO A 338 17.67 36.20 -0.18
C PRO A 338 17.01 35.08 -0.98
N ALA A 339 16.95 33.88 -0.39
CA ALA A 339 16.37 32.69 -1.02
C ALA A 339 15.68 31.81 0.04
N ALA A 340 14.62 31.12 -0.37
CA ALA A 340 13.92 30.12 0.44
C ALA A 340 13.41 29.01 -0.50
N ARG A 341 13.42 27.76 -0.01
CA ARG A 341 13.08 26.58 -0.79
C ARG A 341 12.01 25.76 -0.07
N ALA A 342 11.08 25.18 -0.85
CA ALA A 342 10.10 24.21 -0.35
C ALA A 342 10.28 22.87 -1.06
N LYS A 343 10.04 21.77 -0.33
CA LYS A 343 9.87 20.43 -0.87
C LYS A 343 8.37 20.11 -0.90
N PHE A 344 7.89 19.66 -2.06
CA PHE A 344 6.50 19.24 -2.23
C PHE A 344 6.39 17.73 -2.42
N SER A 345 5.21 17.19 -2.10
CA SER A 345 4.73 15.86 -2.46
C SER A 345 3.35 16.02 -3.07
N LEU A 346 3.18 15.62 -4.34
CA LEU A 346 1.91 15.65 -5.05
C LEU A 346 1.46 14.22 -5.34
N ARG A 347 0.39 13.81 -4.69
CA ARG A 347 -0.29 12.54 -4.96
C ARG A 347 -1.16 12.68 -6.20
N LEU A 348 -1.08 11.70 -7.11
CA LEU A 348 -1.73 11.72 -8.41
C LEU A 348 -2.93 10.78 -8.44
N ALA A 349 -4.04 11.25 -8.97
CA ALA A 349 -5.21 10.40 -9.20
C ALA A 349 -4.92 9.29 -10.22
N PRO A 350 -5.60 8.13 -10.15
CA PRO A 350 -5.51 7.10 -11.18
C PRO A 350 -5.84 7.65 -12.57
N GLY A 351 -4.98 7.31 -13.54
CA GLY A 351 -5.05 7.83 -14.91
C GLY A 351 -4.27 9.12 -15.18
N GLN A 352 -3.63 9.71 -14.17
CA GLN A 352 -2.73 10.83 -14.33
C GLN A 352 -1.33 10.36 -14.74
N ASP A 353 -0.81 10.86 -15.85
CA ASP A 353 0.58 10.67 -16.24
C ASP A 353 1.51 11.49 -15.33
N PRO A 354 2.54 10.89 -14.69
CA PRO A 354 3.42 11.59 -13.76
C PRO A 354 4.29 12.69 -14.42
N GLU A 355 4.72 12.49 -15.66
CA GLU A 355 5.50 13.52 -16.39
C GLU A 355 4.63 14.74 -16.68
N ALA A 356 3.41 14.52 -17.18
CA ALA A 356 2.47 15.61 -17.43
C ALA A 356 2.10 16.35 -16.13
N ALA A 357 1.96 15.63 -15.01
CA ALA A 357 1.70 16.25 -13.70
C ALA A 357 2.88 17.08 -13.20
N MET A 358 4.11 16.59 -13.37
CA MET A 358 5.34 17.29 -13.01
C MET A 358 5.50 18.56 -13.83
N ASP A 359 5.23 18.49 -15.13
CA ASP A 359 5.30 19.66 -16.04
C ASP A 359 4.20 20.70 -15.73
N ALA A 360 2.98 20.23 -15.43
CA ALA A 360 1.88 21.11 -15.02
C ALA A 360 2.22 21.87 -13.72
N LEU A 361 2.78 21.19 -12.73
CA LEU A 361 3.19 21.80 -11.46
C LEU A 361 4.36 22.78 -11.67
N ARG A 362 5.36 22.42 -12.49
CA ARG A 362 6.47 23.33 -12.88
C ARG A 362 5.92 24.60 -13.52
N GLN A 363 5.07 24.46 -14.52
CA GLN A 363 4.46 25.59 -15.21
C GLN A 363 3.64 26.47 -14.25
N HIS A 364 2.88 25.86 -13.33
CA HIS A 364 2.13 26.60 -12.31
C HIS A 364 3.06 27.44 -11.44
N VAL A 365 4.11 26.83 -10.89
CA VAL A 365 5.09 27.46 -10.00
C VAL A 365 5.83 28.61 -10.70
N GLU A 366 6.28 28.40 -11.93
CA GLU A 366 6.99 29.41 -12.72
C GLU A 366 6.08 30.59 -13.14
N SER A 367 4.83 30.28 -13.53
CA SER A 367 3.87 31.29 -13.98
C SER A 367 3.31 32.17 -12.86
N ASN A 368 3.31 31.65 -11.63
CA ASN A 368 2.82 32.36 -10.44
C ASN A 368 3.94 32.96 -9.59
N ALA A 369 5.16 33.11 -10.13
CA ALA A 369 6.28 33.72 -9.44
C ALA A 369 5.90 35.13 -8.91
N PRO A 370 5.78 35.33 -7.57
CA PRO A 370 5.26 36.59 -7.04
C PRO A 370 6.30 37.70 -7.18
N PHE A 371 5.83 38.90 -7.58
CA PHE A 371 6.67 40.11 -7.75
C PHE A 371 7.90 39.92 -8.66
N GLY A 372 7.84 39.00 -9.62
CA GLY A 372 8.95 38.72 -10.52
C GLY A 372 10.17 38.08 -9.86
N ALA A 373 9.97 37.43 -8.71
CA ALA A 373 11.03 36.66 -8.07
C ALA A 373 11.57 35.57 -9.00
N ARG A 374 12.86 35.30 -8.88
CA ARG A 374 13.46 34.19 -9.63
C ARG A 374 13.05 32.87 -8.99
N VAL A 375 12.42 31.99 -9.78
CA VAL A 375 12.02 30.66 -9.35
C VAL A 375 12.91 29.61 -10.01
N THR A 376 13.36 28.64 -9.23
CA THR A 376 14.07 27.44 -9.72
C THR A 376 13.28 26.23 -9.29
N PHE A 377 12.86 25.39 -10.25
CA PHE A 377 12.14 24.14 -10.01
C PHE A 377 13.07 22.94 -10.23
N THR A 378 13.10 22.02 -9.31
CA THR A 378 13.88 20.78 -9.40
C THR A 378 12.93 19.59 -9.21
N SER A 379 12.80 18.77 -10.27
CA SER A 379 12.02 17.53 -10.23
C SER A 379 12.72 16.47 -9.38
N GLY A 380 11.96 15.72 -8.63
CA GLY A 380 12.39 14.55 -7.88
C GLY A 380 11.82 13.25 -8.45
N GLU A 381 11.31 12.39 -7.58
CA GLU A 381 10.78 11.08 -7.91
C GLU A 381 9.45 11.14 -8.66
N ARG A 382 9.13 10.05 -9.36
CA ARG A 382 7.89 9.84 -10.10
C ARG A 382 7.42 8.41 -9.92
N GLY A 383 6.17 8.24 -9.52
CA GLY A 383 5.52 6.94 -9.40
C GLY A 383 4.16 6.97 -10.10
N ASN A 384 3.90 5.97 -10.91
CA ASN A 384 2.63 5.80 -11.59
C ASN A 384 1.50 5.52 -10.59
N ALA A 385 0.30 6.00 -10.90
CA ALA A 385 -0.91 5.53 -10.25
C ALA A 385 -1.31 4.16 -10.80
N PHE A 386 -2.01 3.40 -9.99
CA PHE A 386 -2.54 2.08 -10.37
C PHE A 386 -4.07 2.09 -10.33
N SER A 387 -4.69 1.32 -11.22
CA SER A 387 -6.11 0.96 -11.13
C SER A 387 -6.35 -0.40 -11.73
N THR A 388 -7.12 -1.23 -11.01
CA THR A 388 -7.57 -2.55 -11.46
C THR A 388 -8.84 -2.42 -12.30
N ASP A 389 -8.93 -3.18 -13.40
CA ASP A 389 -10.19 -3.40 -14.10
C ASP A 389 -11.05 -4.40 -13.30
N THR A 390 -12.01 -3.89 -12.55
CA THR A 390 -12.91 -4.72 -11.71
C THR A 390 -13.88 -5.56 -12.54
N SER A 391 -13.98 -5.33 -13.85
CA SER A 391 -14.71 -6.18 -14.79
C SER A 391 -13.91 -7.40 -15.27
N SER A 392 -12.62 -7.46 -14.96
CA SER A 392 -11.76 -8.60 -15.29
C SER A 392 -12.20 -9.90 -14.60
N ALA A 393 -11.86 -11.04 -15.18
CA ALA A 393 -12.26 -12.34 -14.64
C ALA A 393 -11.70 -12.56 -13.21
N ALA A 394 -10.43 -12.24 -12.99
CA ALA A 394 -9.81 -12.41 -11.68
C ALA A 394 -10.42 -11.47 -10.63
N ALA A 395 -10.69 -10.20 -10.97
CA ALA A 395 -11.29 -9.25 -10.03
C ALA A 395 -12.72 -9.65 -9.63
N ARG A 396 -13.54 -10.11 -10.59
CA ARG A 396 -14.89 -10.64 -10.28
C ARG A 396 -14.84 -11.84 -9.34
N VAL A 397 -13.89 -12.76 -9.57
CA VAL A 397 -13.71 -13.93 -8.70
C VAL A 397 -13.23 -13.51 -7.31
N ALA A 398 -12.30 -12.56 -7.21
CA ALA A 398 -11.82 -12.04 -5.93
C ALA A 398 -12.95 -11.36 -5.13
N LEU A 399 -13.72 -10.46 -5.76
CA LEU A 399 -14.86 -9.80 -5.11
C LEU A 399 -15.92 -10.79 -4.63
N TRP A 400 -16.22 -11.83 -5.43
CA TRP A 400 -17.10 -12.89 -5.01
C TRP A 400 -16.52 -13.67 -3.81
N ALA A 401 -15.26 -14.07 -3.86
CA ALA A 401 -14.61 -14.85 -2.81
C ALA A 401 -14.55 -14.10 -1.48
N LEU A 402 -14.24 -12.81 -1.53
CA LEU A 402 -14.31 -11.92 -0.38
C LEU A 402 -15.72 -11.87 0.20
N GLY A 403 -16.73 -11.63 -0.63
CA GLY A 403 -18.12 -11.58 -0.19
C GLY A 403 -18.63 -12.91 0.38
N GLU A 404 -18.25 -14.03 -0.23
CA GLU A 404 -18.63 -15.39 0.23
C GLU A 404 -18.00 -15.71 1.58
N SER A 405 -16.71 -15.39 1.77
CA SER A 405 -15.99 -15.69 3.00
C SER A 405 -16.52 -14.90 4.20
N TRP A 406 -16.78 -13.60 4.06
CA TRP A 406 -17.29 -12.76 5.16
C TRP A 406 -18.82 -12.82 5.32
N GLY A 407 -19.55 -13.34 4.32
CA GLY A 407 -21.01 -13.35 4.32
C GLY A 407 -21.65 -11.97 4.15
N VAL A 408 -20.85 -10.97 3.75
CA VAL A 408 -21.28 -9.60 3.44
C VAL A 408 -20.72 -9.17 2.09
N GLN A 409 -21.32 -8.17 1.46
CA GLN A 409 -20.81 -7.67 0.18
C GLN A 409 -19.40 -7.07 0.38
N SER A 410 -18.45 -7.50 -0.46
CA SER A 410 -17.14 -6.87 -0.55
C SER A 410 -17.23 -5.48 -1.16
N VAL A 411 -16.31 -4.60 -0.78
CA VAL A 411 -16.24 -3.24 -1.31
C VAL A 411 -15.01 -3.05 -2.20
N GLU A 412 -15.15 -2.13 -3.14
CA GLU A 412 -14.04 -1.65 -3.96
C GLU A 412 -13.54 -0.34 -3.34
N MET A 413 -12.29 -0.29 -2.92
CA MET A 413 -11.73 0.92 -2.32
C MET A 413 -10.43 1.35 -3.00
N GLY A 414 -10.07 2.62 -2.83
CA GLY A 414 -8.75 3.13 -3.19
C GLY A 414 -7.85 3.24 -1.97
N ILE A 415 -6.55 3.33 -2.19
CA ILE A 415 -5.57 3.73 -1.18
C ILE A 415 -4.87 5.01 -1.60
N GLY A 416 -4.68 5.90 -0.65
CA GLY A 416 -4.02 7.19 -0.87
C GLY A 416 -2.49 7.08 -1.05
N GLY A 417 -1.92 5.95 -0.69
CA GLY A 417 -0.51 5.60 -0.90
C GLY A 417 -0.23 5.10 -2.31
N SER A 418 1.05 4.98 -2.63
CA SER A 418 1.54 4.29 -3.83
C SER A 418 2.32 3.06 -3.38
N ILE A 419 2.19 1.98 -4.12
CA ILE A 419 3.01 0.77 -3.99
C ILE A 419 3.90 0.75 -5.24
N PRO A 420 5.15 1.22 -5.16
CA PRO A 420 5.99 1.46 -6.34
C PRO A 420 6.20 0.22 -7.20
N PHE A 421 6.38 -0.95 -6.60
CA PHE A 421 6.66 -2.19 -7.32
C PHE A 421 5.47 -2.67 -8.20
N ILE A 422 4.24 -2.26 -7.93
CA ILE A 422 3.09 -2.60 -8.79
C ILE A 422 3.25 -1.96 -10.18
N ALA A 423 3.82 -0.75 -10.26
CA ALA A 423 4.10 -0.12 -11.53
C ALA A 423 5.15 -0.90 -12.34
N ASP A 424 6.20 -1.40 -11.69
CA ASP A 424 7.23 -2.25 -12.31
C ASP A 424 6.65 -3.57 -12.81
N LEU A 425 5.75 -4.19 -12.05
CA LEU A 425 5.05 -5.41 -12.46
C LEU A 425 4.20 -5.18 -13.71
N LEU A 426 3.44 -4.08 -13.79
CA LEU A 426 2.63 -3.75 -14.96
C LEU A 426 3.48 -3.41 -16.20
N GLU A 427 4.61 -2.75 -16.01
CA GLU A 427 5.53 -2.49 -17.10
C GLU A 427 6.15 -3.78 -17.65
N MET A 428 6.56 -4.70 -16.76
CA MET A 428 7.14 -5.98 -17.11
C MET A 428 6.12 -6.96 -17.70
N TYR A 429 4.89 -6.96 -17.18
CA TYR A 429 3.81 -7.88 -17.55
C TYR A 429 2.51 -7.12 -17.89
N PRO A 430 2.42 -6.43 -19.04
CA PRO A 430 1.30 -5.52 -19.37
C PRO A 430 -0.08 -6.18 -19.44
N ALA A 431 -0.14 -7.51 -19.59
CA ALA A 431 -1.40 -8.27 -19.68
C ALA A 431 -1.82 -8.90 -18.35
N VAL A 432 -1.00 -8.77 -17.29
CA VAL A 432 -1.30 -9.37 -15.99
C VAL A 432 -2.48 -8.70 -15.31
N GLN A 433 -3.33 -9.48 -14.65
CA GLN A 433 -4.38 -8.94 -13.78
C GLN A 433 -3.83 -8.86 -12.35
N ILE A 434 -3.69 -7.65 -11.81
CA ILE A 434 -3.21 -7.45 -10.44
C ILE A 434 -4.41 -7.23 -9.51
N LEU A 435 -4.45 -8.03 -8.45
CA LEU A 435 -5.40 -7.95 -7.35
C LEU A 435 -4.64 -7.54 -6.10
N VAL A 436 -5.05 -6.46 -5.46
CA VAL A 436 -4.47 -6.00 -4.20
C VAL A 436 -5.47 -6.24 -3.10
N THR A 437 -5.14 -7.18 -2.23
CA THR A 437 -5.95 -7.58 -1.08
C THR A 437 -5.11 -7.43 0.18
N GLY A 438 -5.65 -7.72 1.32
CA GLY A 438 -4.85 -7.71 2.54
C GLY A 438 -5.62 -8.19 3.75
N VAL A 439 -4.89 -8.23 4.82
CA VAL A 439 -5.34 -8.72 6.10
C VAL A 439 -5.51 -7.62 7.13
N GLU A 440 -5.01 -6.42 6.80
CA GLU A 440 -5.09 -5.26 7.66
C GLU A 440 -6.53 -4.72 7.79
N ASP A 441 -6.72 -3.86 8.75
CA ASP A 441 -7.91 -3.06 8.98
C ASP A 441 -7.50 -1.68 9.54
N PRO A 442 -8.40 -0.69 9.66
CA PRO A 442 -8.06 0.64 10.15
C PRO A 442 -7.40 0.68 11.54
N ASP A 443 -7.55 -0.36 12.34
CA ASP A 443 -6.96 -0.47 13.68
C ASP A 443 -5.64 -1.28 13.70
N SER A 444 -5.19 -1.78 12.56
CA SER A 444 -3.95 -2.59 12.45
C SER A 444 -2.70 -1.82 12.85
N ARG A 445 -2.67 -0.50 12.63
CA ARG A 445 -1.55 0.38 12.98
C ARG A 445 -0.22 -0.05 12.35
N ALA A 446 -0.24 -0.48 11.08
CA ALA A 446 0.97 -0.71 10.33
C ALA A 446 1.97 0.47 10.51
N HIS A 447 3.25 0.19 10.58
CA HIS A 447 4.36 1.13 10.84
C HIS A 447 4.32 1.87 12.20
N SER A 448 3.32 1.59 13.06
CA SER A 448 3.18 2.23 14.38
C SER A 448 3.41 1.25 15.53
N ALA A 449 3.55 1.77 16.76
CA ALA A 449 3.56 0.93 17.95
C ALA A 449 2.20 0.28 18.18
N ASN A 450 2.20 -0.94 18.70
CA ASN A 450 1.04 -1.80 18.92
C ASN A 450 0.35 -2.22 17.61
N GLU A 451 1.13 -2.44 16.56
CA GLU A 451 0.64 -3.12 15.36
C GLU A 451 -0.08 -4.41 15.72
N SER A 452 -1.19 -4.68 15.03
CA SER A 452 -2.01 -5.84 15.34
C SER A 452 -2.85 -6.32 14.15
N LEU A 453 -3.09 -7.62 14.11
CA LEU A 453 -3.93 -8.32 13.15
C LEU A 453 -5.25 -8.74 13.80
N HIS A 454 -6.39 -8.47 13.16
CA HIS A 454 -7.68 -8.99 13.60
C HIS A 454 -7.82 -10.48 13.22
N ILE A 455 -7.82 -11.38 14.23
CA ILE A 455 -7.73 -12.84 14.01
C ILE A 455 -8.92 -13.36 13.18
N GLY A 456 -10.13 -12.84 13.42
CA GLY A 456 -11.32 -13.26 12.68
C GLY A 456 -11.25 -12.88 11.20
N ASP A 457 -10.81 -11.65 10.88
CA ASP A 457 -10.67 -11.22 9.50
C ASP A 457 -9.50 -11.91 8.78
N PHE A 458 -8.42 -12.20 9.49
CA PHE A 458 -7.34 -13.03 8.94
C PHE A 458 -7.83 -14.41 8.51
N ARG A 459 -8.65 -15.08 9.35
CA ARG A 459 -9.27 -16.36 8.97
C ARG A 459 -10.13 -16.22 7.72
N HIS A 460 -10.90 -15.15 7.62
CA HIS A 460 -11.71 -14.88 6.45
C HIS A 460 -10.85 -14.57 5.21
N ALA A 461 -9.74 -13.86 5.34
CA ALA A 461 -8.82 -13.59 4.23
C ALA A 461 -8.23 -14.90 3.67
N VAL A 462 -7.77 -15.81 4.54
CA VAL A 462 -7.32 -17.16 4.14
C VAL A 462 -8.41 -17.92 3.38
N LEU A 463 -9.65 -17.91 3.88
CA LEU A 463 -10.77 -18.59 3.23
C LEU A 463 -11.10 -17.93 1.88
N ALA A 464 -11.16 -16.61 1.80
CA ALA A 464 -11.44 -15.90 0.56
C ALA A 464 -10.41 -16.24 -0.54
N GLU A 465 -9.13 -16.27 -0.18
CA GLU A 465 -8.10 -16.63 -1.15
C GLU A 465 -8.17 -18.10 -1.56
N ALA A 466 -8.46 -19.02 -0.64
CA ALA A 466 -8.67 -20.43 -0.98
C ALA A 466 -9.88 -20.62 -1.94
N LEU A 467 -10.96 -19.88 -1.71
CA LEU A 467 -12.13 -19.84 -2.61
C LEU A 467 -11.78 -19.27 -3.98
N MET A 468 -11.01 -18.18 -4.00
CA MET A 468 -10.53 -17.55 -5.24
C MET A 468 -9.69 -18.52 -6.06
N LEU A 469 -8.70 -19.18 -5.43
CA LEU A 469 -7.84 -20.17 -6.10
C LEU A 469 -8.68 -21.34 -6.66
N ALA A 470 -9.61 -21.88 -5.88
CA ALA A 470 -10.45 -22.97 -6.31
C ALA A 470 -11.36 -22.57 -7.51
N ARG A 471 -11.90 -21.37 -7.49
CA ARG A 471 -12.77 -20.89 -8.56
C ARG A 471 -12.00 -20.56 -9.83
N LEU A 472 -10.83 -19.91 -9.71
CA LEU A 472 -9.92 -19.69 -10.86
C LEU A 472 -9.43 -21.02 -11.45
N ASN A 473 -9.22 -22.05 -10.60
CA ASN A 473 -8.91 -23.39 -11.07
C ASN A 473 -10.05 -23.99 -11.89
N ALA A 474 -11.29 -23.79 -11.50
CA ALA A 474 -12.46 -24.32 -12.21
C ALA A 474 -12.74 -23.55 -13.51
N GLU A 475 -12.86 -22.22 -13.43
CA GLU A 475 -13.36 -21.35 -14.51
C GLU A 475 -12.24 -20.83 -15.45
N GLY A 476 -10.98 -20.73 -14.97
CA GLY A 476 -9.91 -20.04 -15.69
C GLY A 476 -10.12 -18.53 -15.75
N LEU A 477 -9.52 -17.89 -16.77
CA LEU A 477 -9.60 -16.44 -17.00
C LEU A 477 -10.40 -16.08 -18.26
N ALA A 478 -10.99 -17.05 -18.92
CA ALA A 478 -11.85 -16.84 -20.08
C ALA A 478 -13.27 -16.50 -19.60
N GLY A 479 -13.60 -15.18 -19.61
CA GLY A 479 -14.94 -14.68 -19.26
C GLY A 479 -15.33 -13.49 -20.09
#